data_664e0ff61287e4bc88ac58bbb20a7676
#
_entry.id   664e0ff61287e4bc88ac58bbb20a7676
#
_cell.length_a   1.000
_cell.length_b   1.000
_cell.length_c   1.000
_cell.angle_alpha   90.00
_cell.angle_beta   90.00
_cell.angle_gamma   90.00
#
_symmetry.space_group_name_H-M   'P 1'
#
loop_
_entity.id
_entity.type
_entity.pdbx_description
1 polymer ?
#
loop_
_entity_poly.entity_id
_entity_poly.type
_entity_poly.pdbx_seq_one_letter_code
_entity_poly.pdbx_strand_id
1 'polypeptide(L)'
;MAKQKKRRLKKKYRVLRGIYAAVVAVAAVIVIGYGVYKVAVPAPEMKPAAANATQEEEVAPGMEQGSHTRREQTYTFLLACPDQVSGNADAIMLVTYDVPNQKIGMLSVPRDTLVDESSPKINSSLHGGIENLQDVVSDLVGYPIDFYITIDLDGFVELVDAVGGVEFDVPVEMYYSDPTQDLNIFFQPGMQHLDGQAAMEVCRFRKNGDGTGYPLGDIQRSETVRNLMVTVAKKLVSNIGKLDQFVDIFQRNIETNLSGTDI
;
A
#
# COMPACT_ATOMS: atom_id res chain seq x y z
N MET A 1 -61.51 27.03 13.66
CA MET A 1 -60.27 26.21 13.92
C MET A 1 -59.96 25.15 12.88
N ALA A 2 -60.91 24.41 12.31
CA ALA A 2 -60.64 23.34 11.32
C ALA A 2 -60.01 23.81 9.98
N LYS A 3 -60.39 25.00 9.48
CA LYS A 3 -59.83 25.55 8.23
C LYS A 3 -58.37 25.97 8.29
N GLN A 4 -57.89 26.43 9.46
CA GLN A 4 -56.46 26.75 9.70
C GLN A 4 -55.60 25.47 9.81
N LYS A 5 -56.12 24.41 10.43
CA LYS A 5 -55.43 23.13 10.57
C LYS A 5 -55.20 22.45 9.21
N LYS A 6 -56.21 22.52 8.30
CA LYS A 6 -56.12 22.02 6.92
C LYS A 6 -55.08 22.82 6.06
N ARG A 7 -55.00 24.16 6.23
CA ARG A 7 -53.99 24.98 5.53
C ARG A 7 -52.55 24.71 6.00
N ARG A 8 -52.32 24.49 7.29
CA ARG A 8 -51.00 24.13 7.84
C ARG A 8 -50.54 22.76 7.36
N LEU A 9 -51.41 21.76 7.30
CA LEU A 9 -51.10 20.43 6.76
C LEU A 9 -50.72 20.50 5.27
N LYS A 10 -51.46 21.23 4.44
CA LYS A 10 -51.12 21.40 3.02
C LYS A 10 -49.77 22.11 2.81
N LYS A 11 -49.38 23.05 3.71
CA LYS A 11 -48.08 23.70 3.65
C LYS A 11 -46.95 22.77 4.04
N LYS A 12 -47.10 21.93 5.07
CA LYS A 12 -46.16 20.88 5.45
C LYS A 12 -45.91 19.87 4.32
N TYR A 13 -46.98 19.40 3.67
CA TYR A 13 -46.84 18.47 2.53
C TYR A 13 -46.18 19.10 1.31
N ARG A 14 -46.36 20.40 1.06
CA ARG A 14 -45.64 21.10 0.00
C ARG A 14 -44.14 21.23 0.30
N VAL A 15 -43.78 21.56 1.52
CA VAL A 15 -42.37 21.65 1.96
C VAL A 15 -41.73 20.29 1.91
N LEU A 16 -42.38 19.25 2.42
CA LEU A 16 -41.88 17.88 2.40
C LEU A 16 -41.67 17.36 0.95
N ARG A 17 -42.60 17.69 0.05
CA ARG A 17 -42.48 17.36 -1.37
C ARG A 17 -41.35 18.11 -2.06
N GLY A 18 -41.08 19.37 -1.67
CA GLY A 18 -39.96 20.17 -2.13
C GLY A 18 -38.62 19.58 -1.67
N ILE A 19 -38.51 19.20 -0.38
CA ILE A 19 -37.31 18.55 0.17
C ILE A 19 -37.08 17.20 -0.53
N TYR A 20 -38.08 16.38 -0.70
CA TYR A 20 -37.96 15.10 -1.40
C TYR A 20 -37.48 15.28 -2.86
N ALA A 21 -38.08 16.25 -3.59
CA ALA A 21 -37.67 16.56 -4.95
C ALA A 21 -36.20 17.05 -5.02
N ALA A 22 -35.77 17.85 -4.04
CA ALA A 22 -34.34 18.28 -3.94
C ALA A 22 -33.41 17.11 -3.67
N VAL A 23 -33.78 16.21 -2.75
CA VAL A 23 -32.93 15.01 -2.43
C VAL A 23 -32.86 14.11 -3.67
N VAL A 24 -33.95 13.89 -4.39
CA VAL A 24 -33.93 13.08 -5.62
C VAL A 24 -33.08 13.74 -6.71
N ALA A 25 -33.16 15.07 -6.85
CA ALA A 25 -32.34 15.80 -7.81
C ALA A 25 -30.85 15.70 -7.50
N VAL A 26 -30.45 15.83 -6.21
CA VAL A 26 -29.05 15.65 -5.78
C VAL A 26 -28.59 14.21 -6.02
N ALA A 27 -29.40 13.22 -5.68
CA ALA A 27 -29.08 11.82 -5.95
C ALA A 27 -28.90 11.55 -7.45
N ALA A 28 -29.77 12.13 -8.30
CA ALA A 28 -29.65 12.01 -9.75
C ALA A 28 -28.34 12.65 -10.27
N VAL A 29 -27.95 13.82 -9.75
CA VAL A 29 -26.70 14.49 -10.11
C VAL A 29 -25.48 13.62 -9.72
N ILE A 30 -25.51 13.02 -8.53
CA ILE A 30 -24.46 12.12 -8.06
C ILE A 30 -24.34 10.88 -8.96
N VAL A 31 -25.47 10.25 -9.31
CA VAL A 31 -25.50 9.06 -10.17
C VAL A 31 -25.03 9.39 -11.59
N ILE A 32 -25.48 10.51 -12.15
CA ILE A 32 -25.04 10.97 -13.47
C ILE A 32 -23.55 11.34 -13.43
N GLY A 33 -23.10 12.08 -12.41
CA GLY A 33 -21.69 12.44 -12.21
C GLY A 33 -20.79 11.21 -12.10
N TYR A 34 -21.21 10.21 -11.33
CA TYR A 34 -20.51 8.94 -11.23
C TYR A 34 -20.48 8.16 -12.55
N GLY A 35 -21.59 8.16 -13.30
CA GLY A 35 -21.65 7.53 -14.62
C GLY A 35 -20.73 8.21 -15.63
N VAL A 36 -20.68 9.54 -15.64
CA VAL A 36 -19.76 10.33 -16.48
C VAL A 36 -18.32 10.08 -16.07
N TYR A 37 -18.03 10.05 -14.78
CA TYR A 37 -16.70 9.73 -14.25
C TYR A 37 -16.23 8.34 -14.71
N LYS A 38 -17.06 7.30 -14.59
CA LYS A 38 -16.75 5.94 -15.04
C LYS A 38 -16.46 5.82 -16.54
N VAL A 39 -17.08 6.68 -17.36
CA VAL A 39 -16.87 6.70 -18.82
C VAL A 39 -15.67 7.57 -19.21
N ALA A 40 -15.41 8.64 -18.45
CA ALA A 40 -14.36 9.60 -18.76
C ALA A 40 -12.97 9.21 -18.22
N VAL A 41 -12.93 8.34 -17.19
CA VAL A 41 -11.68 7.84 -16.61
C VAL A 41 -11.54 6.36 -16.99
N PRO A 42 -10.72 6.05 -18.02
CA PRO A 42 -10.43 4.66 -18.38
C PRO A 42 -9.69 3.98 -17.23
N ALA A 43 -9.92 2.69 -17.06
CA ALA A 43 -9.14 1.90 -16.10
C ALA A 43 -7.65 1.91 -16.52
N PRO A 44 -6.72 1.93 -15.55
CA PRO A 44 -5.29 1.86 -15.83
C PRO A 44 -4.95 0.67 -16.73
N GLU A 45 -4.00 0.85 -17.65
CA GLU A 45 -3.56 -0.23 -18.52
C GLU A 45 -2.66 -1.19 -17.75
N MET A 46 -3.04 -2.47 -17.73
CA MET A 46 -2.21 -3.53 -17.17
C MET A 46 -1.11 -3.92 -18.15
N LYS A 47 0.12 -4.11 -17.65
CA LYS A 47 1.18 -4.68 -18.48
C LYS A 47 0.75 -6.08 -18.97
N PRO A 48 0.92 -6.40 -20.27
CA PRO A 48 0.63 -7.73 -20.77
C PRO A 48 1.50 -8.74 -20.02
N ALA A 49 0.92 -9.92 -19.70
CA ALA A 49 1.71 -11.03 -19.20
C ALA A 49 2.81 -11.32 -20.24
N ALA A 50 4.08 -11.26 -19.81
CA ALA A 50 5.18 -11.49 -20.72
C ALA A 50 5.01 -12.86 -21.40
N ALA A 51 5.21 -12.91 -22.70
CA ALA A 51 5.13 -14.13 -23.49
C ALA A 51 6.20 -15.19 -23.10
N ASN A 52 7.04 -14.88 -22.14
CA ASN A 52 8.13 -15.73 -21.65
C ASN A 52 7.70 -16.83 -20.67
N ALA A 53 6.42 -16.95 -20.36
CA ALA A 53 5.89 -18.11 -19.62
C ALA A 53 5.92 -19.43 -20.43
N THR A 54 6.62 -19.45 -21.57
CA THR A 54 6.81 -20.64 -22.42
C THR A 54 8.25 -21.17 -22.38
N GLN A 55 8.97 -21.01 -21.27
CA GLN A 55 10.03 -21.97 -21.00
C GLN A 55 9.35 -23.17 -20.32
N GLU A 56 9.32 -24.29 -21.05
CA GLU A 56 9.01 -25.62 -20.50
C GLU A 56 10.08 -25.91 -19.41
N GLU A 57 9.92 -25.35 -18.22
CA GLU A 57 10.62 -25.88 -17.06
C GLU A 57 10.11 -27.30 -16.84
N GLU A 58 11.03 -28.23 -16.86
CA GLU A 58 10.78 -29.66 -16.54
C GLU A 58 10.21 -29.71 -15.12
N VAL A 59 8.89 -29.71 -15.01
CA VAL A 59 8.17 -29.80 -13.73
C VAL A 59 8.46 -31.15 -13.12
N ALA A 60 8.94 -31.17 -11.89
CA ALA A 60 9.17 -32.39 -11.15
C ALA A 60 7.91 -33.30 -11.18
N PRO A 61 8.04 -34.61 -11.31
CA PRO A 61 6.90 -35.52 -11.42
C PRO A 61 5.98 -35.40 -10.21
N GLY A 62 4.73 -34.99 -10.45
CA GLY A 62 3.70 -34.84 -9.42
C GLY A 62 3.26 -33.41 -9.12
N MET A 63 3.85 -32.39 -9.74
CA MET A 63 3.32 -31.03 -9.71
C MET A 63 2.45 -30.80 -10.96
N GLU A 64 1.20 -30.38 -10.75
CA GLU A 64 0.36 -29.90 -11.85
C GLU A 64 0.94 -28.55 -12.32
N GLN A 65 1.13 -28.41 -13.64
CA GLN A 65 1.40 -27.10 -14.25
C GLN A 65 0.20 -26.18 -13.99
N GLY A 66 0.29 -25.41 -12.91
CA GLY A 66 -0.65 -24.34 -12.68
C GLY A 66 -0.49 -23.31 -13.79
N SER A 67 -1.53 -23.12 -14.61
CA SER A 67 -1.59 -21.99 -15.55
C SER A 67 -1.53 -20.71 -14.74
N HIS A 68 -0.37 -20.05 -14.71
CA HIS A 68 -0.15 -18.76 -14.06
C HIS A 68 -0.77 -17.63 -14.89
N THR A 69 -2.04 -17.78 -15.26
CA THR A 69 -2.77 -16.73 -15.94
C THR A 69 -3.16 -15.64 -14.93
N ARG A 70 -2.73 -14.44 -15.21
CA ARG A 70 -3.13 -13.26 -14.46
C ARG A 70 -4.66 -13.11 -14.49
N ARG A 71 -5.27 -12.85 -13.33
CA ARG A 71 -6.70 -12.54 -13.26
C ARG A 71 -6.96 -11.17 -13.89
N GLU A 72 -8.04 -11.09 -14.66
CA GLU A 72 -8.50 -9.83 -15.22
C GLU A 72 -8.79 -8.82 -14.10
N GLN A 73 -8.46 -7.55 -14.33
CA GLN A 73 -8.63 -6.46 -13.37
C GLN A 73 -7.91 -6.69 -12.01
N THR A 74 -6.76 -7.35 -12.05
CA THR A 74 -5.85 -7.45 -10.90
C THR A 74 -4.60 -6.64 -11.21
N TYR A 75 -4.40 -5.56 -10.48
CA TYR A 75 -3.23 -4.68 -10.61
C TYR A 75 -2.13 -5.10 -9.65
N THR A 76 -0.90 -4.97 -10.09
CA THR A 76 0.28 -5.34 -9.31
C THR A 76 1.19 -4.13 -9.15
N PHE A 77 1.59 -3.85 -7.92
CA PHE A 77 2.43 -2.71 -7.56
C PHE A 77 3.70 -3.21 -6.87
N LEU A 78 4.83 -2.67 -7.26
CA LEU A 78 6.06 -2.76 -6.48
C LEU A 78 6.10 -1.59 -5.50
N LEU A 79 6.10 -1.88 -4.21
CA LEU A 79 6.36 -0.89 -3.17
C LEU A 79 7.81 -1.04 -2.71
N ALA A 80 8.61 0.00 -2.83
CA ALA A 80 10.00 0.02 -2.41
C ALA A 80 10.29 1.20 -1.49
N CYS A 81 11.10 0.96 -0.46
CA CYS A 81 11.63 2.00 0.42
C CYS A 81 13.13 2.11 0.19
N PRO A 82 13.61 3.16 -0.51
CA PRO A 82 15.03 3.42 -0.70
C PRO A 82 15.71 3.77 0.62
N ASP A 83 16.91 3.23 0.84
CA ASP A 83 17.83 3.75 1.84
C ASP A 83 18.60 4.95 1.25
N GLN A 84 18.44 6.10 1.88
CA GLN A 84 19.06 7.36 1.42
C GLN A 84 20.58 7.36 1.48
N VAL A 85 21.20 6.46 2.28
CA VAL A 85 22.65 6.41 2.46
C VAL A 85 23.31 5.48 1.46
N SER A 86 22.79 4.27 1.30
CA SER A 86 23.39 3.24 0.43
C SER A 86 22.76 3.18 -0.98
N GLY A 87 21.61 3.77 -1.17
CA GLY A 87 20.84 3.68 -2.41
C GLY A 87 20.25 2.27 -2.66
N ASN A 88 20.28 1.39 -1.66
CA ASN A 88 19.64 0.08 -1.71
C ASN A 88 18.17 0.17 -1.33
N ALA A 89 17.37 -0.84 -1.69
CA ALA A 89 16.02 -0.96 -1.19
C ALA A 89 16.00 -1.64 0.19
N ASP A 90 15.57 -0.93 1.23
CA ASP A 90 15.46 -1.49 2.58
C ASP A 90 14.20 -2.33 2.79
N ALA A 91 13.12 -1.98 2.12
CA ALA A 91 11.90 -2.78 2.05
C ALA A 91 11.46 -2.93 0.59
N ILE A 92 11.10 -4.15 0.22
CA ILE A 92 10.60 -4.51 -1.11
C ILE A 92 9.34 -5.32 -0.90
N MET A 93 8.21 -4.83 -1.40
CA MET A 93 6.91 -5.52 -1.28
C MET A 93 6.20 -5.52 -2.62
N LEU A 94 5.60 -6.66 -2.93
CA LEU A 94 4.65 -6.78 -4.03
C LEU A 94 3.25 -6.66 -3.47
N VAL A 95 2.48 -5.74 -4.01
CA VAL A 95 1.08 -5.50 -3.62
C VAL A 95 0.21 -5.82 -4.83
N THR A 96 -0.82 -6.63 -4.64
CA THR A 96 -1.81 -6.94 -5.66
C THR A 96 -3.17 -6.40 -5.25
N TYR A 97 -3.88 -5.80 -6.18
CA TYR A 97 -5.26 -5.33 -5.97
C TYR A 97 -6.21 -6.01 -6.96
N ASP A 98 -7.01 -6.92 -6.45
CA ASP A 98 -8.08 -7.61 -7.17
C ASP A 98 -9.34 -6.72 -7.08
N VAL A 99 -9.61 -5.96 -8.14
CA VAL A 99 -10.71 -4.98 -8.18
C VAL A 99 -12.09 -5.65 -8.07
N PRO A 100 -12.39 -6.75 -8.80
CA PRO A 100 -13.68 -7.42 -8.70
C PRO A 100 -14.01 -7.92 -7.29
N ASN A 101 -13.01 -8.42 -6.57
CA ASN A 101 -13.20 -8.99 -5.25
C ASN A 101 -12.87 -8.00 -4.11
N GLN A 102 -12.38 -6.79 -4.46
CA GLN A 102 -11.93 -5.77 -3.50
C GLN A 102 -10.92 -6.32 -2.49
N LYS A 103 -9.96 -7.12 -2.97
CA LYS A 103 -8.95 -7.77 -2.14
C LYS A 103 -7.57 -7.20 -2.44
N ILE A 104 -6.83 -6.93 -1.39
CA ILE A 104 -5.42 -6.57 -1.46
C ILE A 104 -4.61 -7.75 -0.95
N GLY A 105 -3.65 -8.20 -1.74
CA GLY A 105 -2.60 -9.14 -1.34
C GLY A 105 -1.28 -8.40 -1.14
N MET A 106 -0.47 -8.81 -0.18
CA MET A 106 0.86 -8.26 0.04
C MET A 106 1.87 -9.38 0.26
N LEU A 107 2.98 -9.32 -0.48
CA LEU A 107 4.11 -10.23 -0.37
C LEU A 107 5.38 -9.42 -0.13
N SER A 108 6.09 -9.71 0.95
CA SER A 108 7.43 -9.12 1.18
C SER A 108 8.48 -9.92 0.42
N VAL A 109 9.33 -9.25 -0.31
CA VAL A 109 10.53 -9.82 -0.94
C VAL A 109 11.71 -9.52 -0.03
N PRO A 110 12.37 -10.54 0.55
CA PRO A 110 13.53 -10.32 1.42
C PRO A 110 14.64 -9.59 0.67
N ARG A 111 15.13 -8.50 1.23
CA ARG A 111 16.17 -7.64 0.60
C ARG A 111 17.47 -8.37 0.25
N ASP A 112 17.75 -9.44 0.97
CA ASP A 112 18.96 -10.26 0.81
C ASP A 112 18.74 -11.45 -0.17
N THR A 113 17.62 -11.52 -0.87
CA THR A 113 17.36 -12.51 -1.90
C THR A 113 18.43 -12.40 -3.00
N LEU A 114 19.04 -13.51 -3.36
CA LEU A 114 19.98 -13.58 -4.49
C LEU A 114 19.21 -13.60 -5.80
N VAL A 115 19.63 -12.79 -6.77
CA VAL A 115 18.99 -12.71 -8.08
C VAL A 115 19.43 -13.89 -8.95
N ASP A 116 20.72 -14.26 -8.86
CA ASP A 116 21.31 -15.46 -9.46
C ASP A 116 22.50 -15.95 -8.59
N GLU A 117 23.13 -17.09 -8.98
CA GLU A 117 24.24 -17.69 -8.21
C GLU A 117 25.47 -16.79 -8.09
N SER A 118 25.66 -15.82 -8.99
CA SER A 118 26.81 -14.90 -9.04
C SER A 118 26.46 -13.47 -8.68
N SER A 119 25.19 -13.20 -8.39
CA SER A 119 24.61 -11.88 -8.39
C SER A 119 24.57 -11.21 -7.03
N PRO A 120 24.60 -9.88 -7.02
CA PRO A 120 24.31 -9.12 -5.83
C PRO A 120 22.87 -9.39 -5.35
N LYS A 121 22.63 -9.05 -4.08
CA LYS A 121 21.31 -9.14 -3.47
C LYS A 121 20.31 -8.25 -4.18
N ILE A 122 19.05 -8.64 -4.19
CA ILE A 122 17.97 -7.93 -4.91
C ILE A 122 17.84 -6.45 -4.52
N ASN A 123 18.16 -6.11 -3.28
CA ASN A 123 18.12 -4.73 -2.80
C ASN A 123 19.04 -3.79 -3.57
N SER A 124 20.19 -4.29 -4.08
CA SER A 124 21.12 -3.51 -4.87
C SER A 124 20.67 -3.27 -6.31
N SER A 125 19.65 -3.98 -6.79
CA SER A 125 19.08 -3.74 -8.12
C SER A 125 18.46 -2.35 -8.25
N LEU A 126 18.15 -1.69 -7.13
CA LEU A 126 17.70 -0.31 -7.12
C LEU A 126 18.76 0.68 -7.63
N HIS A 127 20.06 0.33 -7.61
CA HIS A 127 21.12 1.17 -8.20
C HIS A 127 20.94 1.38 -9.72
N GLY A 128 20.26 0.46 -10.39
CA GLY A 128 19.88 0.60 -11.79
C GLY A 128 18.59 1.42 -12.03
N GLY A 129 18.03 1.98 -10.97
CA GLY A 129 16.72 2.65 -10.96
C GLY A 129 15.59 1.74 -10.49
N ILE A 130 14.45 2.36 -10.20
CA ILE A 130 13.28 1.63 -9.71
C ILE A 130 12.69 0.67 -10.77
N GLU A 131 12.80 1.03 -12.05
CA GLU A 131 12.36 0.18 -13.16
C GLU A 131 13.20 -1.08 -13.25
N ASN A 132 14.53 -0.99 -13.03
CA ASN A 132 15.39 -2.16 -12.96
C ASN A 132 15.02 -3.08 -11.77
N LEU A 133 14.73 -2.52 -10.60
CA LEU A 133 14.24 -3.30 -9.47
C LEU A 133 12.89 -3.95 -9.80
N GLN A 134 11.99 -3.23 -10.48
CA GLN A 134 10.69 -3.74 -10.91
C GLN A 134 10.85 -4.94 -11.85
N ASP A 135 11.75 -4.85 -12.82
CA ASP A 135 12.01 -5.94 -13.77
C ASP A 135 12.60 -7.17 -13.04
N VAL A 136 13.60 -6.96 -12.19
CA VAL A 136 14.21 -8.05 -11.42
C VAL A 136 13.21 -8.74 -10.49
N VAL A 137 12.32 -7.98 -9.82
CA VAL A 137 11.26 -8.57 -8.98
C VAL A 137 10.22 -9.29 -9.85
N SER A 138 9.87 -8.74 -11.02
CA SER A 138 8.95 -9.37 -11.97
C SER A 138 9.49 -10.73 -12.46
N ASP A 139 10.79 -10.80 -12.77
CA ASP A 139 11.44 -12.04 -13.19
C ASP A 139 11.48 -13.07 -12.04
N LEU A 140 11.80 -12.61 -10.82
CA LEU A 140 11.84 -13.47 -9.64
C LEU A 140 10.48 -14.12 -9.33
N VAL A 141 9.38 -13.37 -9.45
CA VAL A 141 8.04 -13.87 -9.13
C VAL A 141 7.34 -14.50 -10.34
N GLY A 142 7.92 -14.39 -11.55
CA GLY A 142 7.34 -14.86 -12.80
C GLY A 142 6.03 -14.15 -13.18
N TYR A 143 5.88 -12.89 -12.78
CA TYR A 143 4.62 -12.16 -12.85
C TYR A 143 4.85 -10.67 -13.17
N PRO A 144 4.17 -10.09 -14.18
CA PRO A 144 4.37 -8.70 -14.55
C PRO A 144 3.89 -7.76 -13.47
N ILE A 145 4.68 -6.74 -13.18
CA ILE A 145 4.36 -5.67 -12.25
C ILE A 145 3.95 -4.44 -13.04
N ASP A 146 2.74 -3.91 -12.80
CA ASP A 146 2.18 -2.79 -13.58
C ASP A 146 2.78 -1.46 -13.17
N PHE A 147 2.84 -1.23 -11.87
CA PHE A 147 3.18 0.05 -11.28
C PHE A 147 4.25 -0.11 -10.22
N TYR A 148 4.96 0.97 -9.96
CA TYR A 148 5.82 1.08 -8.79
C TYR A 148 5.43 2.28 -7.94
N ILE A 149 5.74 2.20 -6.66
CA ILE A 149 5.60 3.25 -5.67
C ILE A 149 6.86 3.20 -4.81
N THR A 150 7.63 4.28 -4.80
CA THR A 150 8.72 4.45 -3.82
C THR A 150 8.29 5.44 -2.77
N ILE A 151 8.63 5.18 -1.53
CA ILE A 151 8.45 6.10 -0.41
C ILE A 151 9.69 6.07 0.45
N ASP A 152 10.27 7.22 0.73
CA ASP A 152 11.37 7.31 1.65
C ASP A 152 10.91 7.29 3.12
N LEU A 153 11.86 7.24 4.05
CA LEU A 153 11.56 7.16 5.48
C LEU A 153 10.82 8.41 5.98
N ASP A 154 11.17 9.58 5.47
CA ASP A 154 10.55 10.84 5.88
C ASP A 154 9.10 10.91 5.41
N GLY A 155 8.84 10.50 4.16
CA GLY A 155 7.49 10.39 3.61
C GLY A 155 6.63 9.36 4.36
N PHE A 156 7.23 8.25 4.78
CA PHE A 156 6.54 7.27 5.60
C PHE A 156 6.15 7.87 6.97
N VAL A 157 7.07 8.57 7.64
CA VAL A 157 6.80 9.27 8.90
C VAL A 157 5.65 10.28 8.73
N GLU A 158 5.74 11.15 7.71
CA GLU A 158 4.69 12.15 7.44
C GLU A 158 3.32 11.48 7.17
N LEU A 159 3.30 10.36 6.46
CA LEU A 159 2.08 9.64 6.13
C LEU A 159 1.39 9.06 7.38
N VAL A 160 2.18 8.45 8.27
CA VAL A 160 1.67 7.89 9.53
C VAL A 160 1.17 9.00 10.46
N ASP A 161 1.89 10.13 10.55
CA ASP A 161 1.48 11.29 11.34
C ASP A 161 0.19 11.92 10.80
N ALA A 162 0.03 12.00 9.48
CA ALA A 162 -1.17 12.54 8.84
C ALA A 162 -2.44 11.76 9.19
N VAL A 163 -2.33 10.44 9.40
CA VAL A 163 -3.46 9.62 9.87
C VAL A 163 -3.65 9.65 11.39
N GLY A 164 -2.75 10.34 12.11
CA GLY A 164 -2.79 10.45 13.58
C GLY A 164 -2.20 9.24 14.28
N GLY A 165 -1.19 8.62 13.69
CA GLY A 165 -0.55 7.41 14.21
C GLY A 165 -1.39 6.14 14.03
N VAL A 166 -0.84 5.03 14.46
CA VAL A 166 -1.50 3.70 14.38
C VAL A 166 -1.37 2.93 15.69
N GLU A 167 -2.37 2.12 16.01
CA GLU A 167 -2.27 1.12 17.06
C GLU A 167 -1.65 -0.14 16.47
N PHE A 168 -0.52 -0.57 17.04
CA PHE A 168 0.24 -1.71 16.53
C PHE A 168 0.71 -2.63 17.66
N ASP A 169 0.60 -3.93 17.45
CA ASP A 169 1.08 -4.94 18.38
C ASP A 169 2.56 -5.23 18.09
N VAL A 170 3.45 -4.64 18.90
CA VAL A 170 4.90 -4.81 18.80
C VAL A 170 5.24 -6.25 19.20
N PRO A 171 5.85 -7.05 18.31
CA PRO A 171 5.95 -8.50 18.53
C PRO A 171 7.05 -8.93 19.50
N VAL A 172 8.07 -8.11 19.68
CA VAL A 172 9.26 -8.42 20.52
C VAL A 172 9.71 -7.17 21.25
N GLU A 173 10.46 -7.36 22.34
CA GLU A 173 11.19 -6.25 22.97
C GLU A 173 12.25 -5.71 21.99
N MET A 174 12.25 -4.39 21.81
CA MET A 174 13.18 -3.67 20.95
C MET A 174 13.99 -2.69 21.79
N TYR A 175 15.30 -2.94 21.88
CA TYR A 175 16.25 -2.11 22.62
C TYR A 175 17.54 -1.94 21.80
N TYR A 176 17.58 -0.87 21.02
CA TYR A 176 18.71 -0.60 20.14
C TYR A 176 19.02 0.89 20.08
N SER A 177 20.29 1.25 20.11
CA SER A 177 20.75 2.62 19.97
C SER A 177 21.96 2.67 19.03
N ASP A 178 21.87 3.55 18.03
CA ASP A 178 22.98 3.85 17.12
C ASP A 178 23.14 5.37 17.02
N PRO A 179 24.08 5.95 17.79
CA PRO A 179 24.32 7.39 17.77
C PRO A 179 24.82 7.93 16.43
N THR A 180 25.37 7.06 15.55
CA THR A 180 25.88 7.49 14.24
C THR A 180 24.75 7.76 13.25
N GLN A 181 23.60 7.14 13.46
CA GLN A 181 22.40 7.31 12.66
C GLN A 181 21.29 8.09 13.38
N ASP A 182 21.57 8.64 14.57
CA ASP A 182 20.59 9.25 15.46
C ASP A 182 19.36 8.36 15.67
N LEU A 183 19.58 7.05 15.81
CA LEU A 183 18.52 6.05 15.90
C LEU A 183 18.47 5.47 17.30
N ASN A 184 17.31 5.64 17.95
CA ASN A 184 17.04 5.13 19.28
C ASN A 184 15.72 4.39 19.29
N ILE A 185 15.74 3.07 19.46
CA ILE A 185 14.57 2.19 19.37
C ILE A 185 14.34 1.55 20.74
N PHE A 186 13.22 1.90 21.38
CA PHE A 186 12.86 1.40 22.71
C PHE A 186 11.37 1.07 22.77
N PHE A 187 11.01 -0.19 22.53
CA PHE A 187 9.63 -0.67 22.61
C PHE A 187 9.53 -1.94 23.43
N GLN A 188 8.47 -2.04 24.23
CA GLN A 188 8.07 -3.28 24.88
C GLN A 188 7.11 -4.05 23.97
N PRO A 189 7.03 -5.39 24.07
CA PRO A 189 6.03 -6.16 23.34
C PRO A 189 4.59 -5.74 23.74
N GLY A 190 3.67 -5.83 22.77
CA GLY A 190 2.25 -5.57 22.96
C GLY A 190 1.73 -4.36 22.20
N MET A 191 0.43 -4.09 22.41
CA MET A 191 -0.26 -2.97 21.73
C MET A 191 0.26 -1.62 22.19
N GLN A 192 0.70 -0.82 21.24
CA GLN A 192 1.22 0.53 21.46
C GLN A 192 0.72 1.47 20.35
N HIS A 193 0.53 2.73 20.73
CA HIS A 193 0.29 3.79 19.77
C HIS A 193 1.63 4.23 19.19
N LEU A 194 1.77 4.12 17.87
CA LEU A 194 2.96 4.54 17.13
C LEU A 194 2.62 5.78 16.31
N ASP A 195 3.32 6.88 16.54
CA ASP A 195 3.40 8.00 15.61
C ASP A 195 4.32 7.66 14.43
N GLY A 196 4.56 8.59 13.52
CA GLY A 196 5.39 8.34 12.35
C GLY A 196 6.80 7.91 12.69
N GLN A 197 7.44 8.61 13.65
CA GLN A 197 8.79 8.30 14.09
C GLN A 197 8.87 6.90 14.73
N ALA A 198 7.97 6.58 15.65
CA ALA A 198 7.90 5.29 16.30
C ALA A 198 7.63 4.14 15.30
N ALA A 199 6.75 4.36 14.33
CA ALA A 199 6.47 3.40 13.27
C ALA A 199 7.72 3.14 12.40
N MET A 200 8.46 4.19 12.04
CA MET A 200 9.72 4.08 11.30
C MET A 200 10.78 3.31 12.11
N GLU A 201 10.91 3.59 13.41
CA GLU A 201 11.83 2.89 14.30
C GLU A 201 11.53 1.40 14.38
N VAL A 202 10.25 1.02 14.51
CA VAL A 202 9.80 -0.40 14.46
C VAL A 202 10.18 -1.06 13.13
N CYS A 203 10.02 -0.37 12.00
CA CYS A 203 10.42 -0.88 10.68
C CYS A 203 11.94 -1.10 10.57
N ARG A 204 12.75 -0.23 11.18
CA ARG A 204 14.22 -0.29 11.15
C ARG A 204 14.81 -1.30 12.12
N PHE A 205 14.07 -1.70 13.14
CA PHE A 205 14.58 -2.64 14.13
C PHE A 205 14.95 -3.99 13.52
N ARG A 206 16.11 -4.52 13.85
CA ARG A 206 16.61 -5.84 13.42
C ARG A 206 16.92 -6.76 14.58
N LYS A 207 17.64 -6.26 15.58
CA LYS A 207 18.06 -6.99 16.78
C LYS A 207 18.52 -6.01 17.86
N ASN A 208 18.46 -6.46 19.08
CA ASN A 208 18.98 -5.76 20.25
C ASN A 208 20.53 -5.73 20.25
N GLY A 209 21.11 -4.86 21.04
CA GLY A 209 22.57 -4.76 21.17
C GLY A 209 23.24 -6.04 21.67
N ASP A 210 22.53 -6.88 22.41
CA ASP A 210 22.99 -8.21 22.90
C ASP A 210 22.78 -9.34 21.87
N GLY A 211 22.23 -9.02 20.68
CA GLY A 211 21.93 -9.97 19.61
C GLY A 211 20.57 -10.67 19.70
N THR A 212 19.80 -10.43 20.76
CA THR A 212 18.41 -10.88 20.87
C THR A 212 17.50 -10.08 19.93
N GLY A 213 16.21 -10.39 19.86
CA GLY A 213 15.22 -9.70 19.04
C GLY A 213 14.37 -10.70 18.29
N TYR A 214 14.25 -10.55 16.98
CA TYR A 214 13.44 -11.46 16.16
C TYR A 214 14.00 -12.89 16.13
N PRO A 215 13.29 -13.90 16.65
CA PRO A 215 13.75 -15.30 16.65
C PRO A 215 14.04 -15.85 15.24
N LEU A 216 13.31 -15.40 14.22
CA LEU A 216 13.48 -15.79 12.81
C LEU A 216 14.26 -14.74 11.99
N GLY A 217 14.92 -13.79 12.67
CA GLY A 217 15.74 -12.76 12.02
C GLY A 217 14.98 -11.90 11.02
N ASP A 218 15.51 -11.77 9.81
CA ASP A 218 14.97 -10.89 8.77
C ASP A 218 13.59 -11.31 8.25
N ILE A 219 13.25 -12.59 8.30
CA ILE A 219 11.93 -13.09 7.91
C ILE A 219 10.85 -12.48 8.81
N GLN A 220 11.06 -12.50 10.12
CA GLN A 220 10.10 -11.96 11.08
C GLN A 220 10.08 -10.42 11.06
N ARG A 221 11.22 -9.77 10.81
CA ARG A 221 11.26 -8.34 10.55
C ARG A 221 10.38 -7.97 9.35
N SER A 222 10.55 -8.67 8.23
CA SER A 222 9.76 -8.43 7.01
C SER A 222 8.26 -8.65 7.24
N GLU A 223 7.89 -9.62 8.08
CA GLU A 223 6.50 -9.83 8.51
C GLU A 223 5.98 -8.65 9.34
N THR A 224 6.77 -8.17 10.29
CA THR A 224 6.42 -7.01 11.13
C THR A 224 6.21 -5.76 10.28
N VAL A 225 7.13 -5.47 9.37
CA VAL A 225 7.01 -4.34 8.43
C VAL A 225 5.75 -4.47 7.59
N ARG A 226 5.49 -5.64 7.01
CA ARG A 226 4.26 -5.88 6.23
C ARG A 226 2.99 -5.65 7.06
N ASN A 227 2.94 -6.17 8.28
CA ASN A 227 1.78 -6.01 9.16
C ASN A 227 1.55 -4.55 9.56
N LEU A 228 2.63 -3.81 9.81
CA LEU A 228 2.56 -2.37 10.08
C LEU A 228 2.05 -1.61 8.85
N MET A 229 2.57 -1.90 7.64
CA MET A 229 2.10 -1.28 6.41
C MET A 229 0.61 -1.57 6.14
N VAL A 230 0.14 -2.79 6.40
CA VAL A 230 -1.30 -3.12 6.33
C VAL A 230 -2.12 -2.29 7.31
N THR A 231 -1.60 -2.07 8.52
CA THR A 231 -2.27 -1.26 9.55
C THR A 231 -2.36 0.21 9.13
N VAL A 232 -1.26 0.77 8.61
CA VAL A 232 -1.21 2.13 8.06
C VAL A 232 -2.19 2.27 6.88
N ALA A 233 -2.17 1.33 5.92
CA ALA A 233 -3.07 1.36 4.77
C ALA A 233 -4.55 1.33 5.18
N LYS A 234 -4.93 0.49 6.15
CA LYS A 234 -6.30 0.49 6.69
C LYS A 234 -6.67 1.83 7.33
N LYS A 235 -5.73 2.45 8.04
CA LYS A 235 -5.95 3.75 8.67
C LYS A 235 -6.10 4.87 7.63
N LEU A 236 -5.31 4.85 6.54
CA LEU A 236 -5.43 5.77 5.41
C LEU A 236 -6.82 5.68 4.78
N VAL A 237 -7.26 4.47 4.42
CA VAL A 237 -8.58 4.26 3.82
C VAL A 237 -9.71 4.71 4.75
N SER A 238 -9.56 4.52 6.06
CA SER A 238 -10.56 4.98 7.04
C SER A 238 -10.59 6.51 7.22
N ASN A 239 -9.54 7.21 6.79
CA ASN A 239 -9.40 8.66 6.88
C ASN A 239 -9.50 9.39 5.54
N ILE A 240 -10.28 8.86 4.60
CA ILE A 240 -10.42 9.40 3.23
C ILE A 240 -10.85 10.88 3.19
N GLY A 241 -11.43 11.40 4.28
CA GLY A 241 -11.73 12.83 4.42
C GLY A 241 -10.50 13.75 4.48
N LYS A 242 -9.28 13.19 4.60
CA LYS A 242 -7.99 13.90 4.55
C LYS A 242 -7.26 13.69 3.23
N LEU A 243 -7.96 13.32 2.18
CA LEU A 243 -7.38 12.96 0.89
C LEU A 243 -6.46 14.07 0.34
N ASP A 244 -6.85 15.33 0.46
CA ASP A 244 -6.03 16.46 -0.01
C ASP A 244 -4.65 16.49 0.68
N GLN A 245 -4.61 16.24 2.00
CA GLN A 245 -3.36 16.16 2.76
C GLN A 245 -2.50 14.95 2.31
N PHE A 246 -3.14 13.82 2.04
CA PHE A 246 -2.42 12.64 1.55
C PHE A 246 -1.84 12.89 0.16
N VAL A 247 -2.58 13.52 -0.75
CA VAL A 247 -2.10 13.89 -2.08
C VAL A 247 -0.87 14.79 -1.99
N ASP A 248 -0.86 15.78 -1.10
CA ASP A 248 0.30 16.65 -0.90
C ASP A 248 1.54 15.88 -0.40
N ILE A 249 1.37 14.92 0.50
CA ILE A 249 2.46 14.06 0.99
C ILE A 249 2.97 13.16 -0.14
N PHE A 250 2.04 12.55 -0.89
CA PHE A 250 2.37 11.71 -2.04
C PHE A 250 3.19 12.45 -3.08
N GLN A 251 2.80 13.67 -3.45
CA GLN A 251 3.50 14.47 -4.46
C GLN A 251 4.92 14.88 -4.05
N ARG A 252 5.20 14.97 -2.76
CA ARG A 252 6.51 15.39 -2.26
C ARG A 252 7.48 14.24 -1.99
N ASN A 253 6.96 13.09 -1.56
CA ASN A 253 7.77 12.03 -0.97
C ASN A 253 7.64 10.69 -1.71
N ILE A 254 6.84 10.63 -2.78
CA ILE A 254 6.57 9.39 -3.52
C ILE A 254 6.95 9.59 -4.99
N GLU A 255 7.72 8.63 -5.51
CA GLU A 255 7.93 8.47 -6.94
C GLU A 255 7.09 7.28 -7.42
N THR A 256 6.36 7.47 -8.52
CA THR A 256 5.49 6.45 -9.10
C THR A 256 5.30 6.67 -10.59
N ASN A 257 5.04 5.60 -11.33
CA ASN A 257 4.58 5.66 -12.72
C ASN A 257 3.06 5.69 -12.86
N LEU A 258 2.31 5.78 -11.75
CA LEU A 258 0.87 6.05 -11.80
C LEU A 258 0.62 7.45 -12.34
N SER A 259 -0.29 7.57 -13.29
CA SER A 259 -0.76 8.87 -13.74
C SER A 259 -1.82 9.44 -12.77
N GLY A 260 -2.04 10.75 -12.79
CA GLY A 260 -3.08 11.37 -11.98
C GLY A 260 -4.52 10.92 -12.31
N THR A 261 -4.69 10.15 -13.39
CA THR A 261 -5.96 9.52 -13.78
C THR A 261 -6.10 8.09 -13.24
N ASP A 262 -5.02 7.51 -12.73
CA ASP A 262 -4.98 6.13 -12.20
C ASP A 262 -5.23 6.10 -10.68
N ILE A 263 -5.16 7.27 -10.03
CA ILE A 263 -5.44 7.49 -8.60
C ILE A 263 -6.89 7.92 -8.42
#